data_19d8e0d11a1762d5f705ff790fd1c96b
#
_entry.id   19d8e0d11a1762d5f705ff790fd1c96b
#
_cell.length_a   1.000
_cell.length_b   1.000
_cell.length_c   1.000
_cell.angle_alpha   90.00
_cell.angle_beta   90.00
_cell.angle_gamma   90.00
#
_symmetry.space_group_name_H-M   'P 1'
#
loop_
_entity.id
_entity.type
_entity.pdbx_description
1 polymer ?
#
loop_
_entity_poly.entity_id
_entity_poly.type
_entity_poly.pdbx_seq_one_letter_code
_entity_poly.pdbx_strand_id
1 'polypeptide(L)'
;NDRYDLKGGEIIDYNKPVTNGPDAIGFDYYYGHCGSLDMAPYVYVENGRVTAPPNRVTVNVDYKGFWREGPTGLDFDHVQVTPNFVDRACKYIDERSQTGQPFFLYLPLPSPHTPILPLERFMGKSNTNFYGDFVQQVDWHVGQVMEALERNGVVDNTLFIFASDNGCSPRADFEELNAVGHKPGGIFR
;
A
#
# COMPACT_ATOMS: atom_id res chain seq x y z
N ASN A 1 -15.02 -14.66 19.38
CA ASN A 1 -15.63 -15.14 18.12
C ASN A 1 -14.93 -14.48 16.95
N ASP A 2 -13.83 -15.05 16.54
CA ASP A 2 -12.90 -14.46 15.57
C ASP A 2 -13.25 -14.90 14.15
N ARG A 3 -14.54 -14.98 13.85
CA ARG A 3 -15.05 -15.45 12.57
C ARG A 3 -15.92 -14.36 11.97
N TYR A 4 -15.53 -13.91 10.81
CA TYR A 4 -16.32 -12.98 10.01
C TYR A 4 -16.85 -13.73 8.79
N ASP A 5 -18.16 -13.72 8.62
CA ASP A 5 -18.80 -14.26 7.42
C ASP A 5 -18.67 -13.25 6.28
N LEU A 6 -17.71 -13.47 5.41
CA LEU A 6 -17.61 -12.73 4.17
C LEU A 6 -18.66 -13.30 3.21
N LYS A 7 -19.62 -12.49 2.80
CA LYS A 7 -20.70 -12.74 1.82
C LYS A 7 -20.55 -14.02 0.99
N GLY A 8 -21.11 -15.10 1.44
CA GLY A 8 -21.03 -16.40 0.78
C GLY A 8 -20.81 -17.57 1.72
N GLY A 9 -20.69 -17.34 3.02
CA GLY A 9 -20.68 -18.40 4.03
C GLY A 9 -19.31 -19.06 4.26
N GLU A 10 -18.22 -18.55 3.70
CA GLU A 10 -16.90 -19.04 4.04
C GLU A 10 -16.35 -18.30 5.26
N ILE A 11 -16.07 -19.06 6.31
CA ILE A 11 -15.48 -18.55 7.54
C ILE A 11 -13.96 -18.58 7.38
N ILE A 12 -13.31 -17.42 7.46
CA ILE A 12 -11.86 -17.31 7.43
C ILE A 12 -11.29 -17.69 8.80
N ASP A 13 -10.41 -18.69 8.82
CA ASP A 13 -9.62 -19.03 10.00
C ASP A 13 -8.24 -18.37 9.91
N TYR A 14 -8.09 -17.21 10.55
CA TYR A 14 -6.87 -16.42 10.51
C TYR A 14 -5.66 -17.06 11.21
N ASN A 15 -5.85 -18.19 11.90
CA ASN A 15 -4.75 -18.95 12.49
C ASN A 15 -4.12 -19.94 11.52
N LYS A 16 -4.79 -20.22 10.39
CA LYS A 16 -4.24 -21.08 9.34
C LYS A 16 -3.29 -20.32 8.43
N PRO A 17 -2.30 -21.01 7.87
CA PRO A 17 -1.46 -20.39 6.84
C PRO A 17 -2.27 -20.07 5.59
N VAL A 18 -1.93 -18.93 4.97
CA VAL A 18 -2.38 -18.58 3.62
C VAL A 18 -1.69 -19.52 2.65
N THR A 19 -2.47 -20.19 1.81
CA THR A 19 -1.96 -21.08 0.75
C THR A 19 -1.98 -20.37 -0.60
N ASN A 20 -1.08 -20.77 -1.49
CA ASN A 20 -0.93 -20.18 -2.82
C ASN A 20 -0.57 -18.67 -2.81
N GLY A 21 0.16 -18.25 -1.78
CA GLY A 21 0.71 -16.91 -1.68
C GLY A 21 1.92 -16.69 -2.61
N PRO A 22 2.56 -15.51 -2.55
CA PRO A 22 3.76 -15.23 -3.34
C PRO A 22 4.91 -16.21 -3.14
N ASP A 23 5.05 -16.80 -1.96
CA ASP A 23 6.00 -17.86 -1.63
C ASP A 23 5.80 -19.12 -2.50
N ALA A 24 4.56 -19.43 -2.86
CA ALA A 24 4.23 -20.57 -3.73
C ALA A 24 4.64 -20.36 -5.20
N ILE A 25 4.95 -19.14 -5.61
CA ILE A 25 5.36 -18.79 -6.98
C ILE A 25 6.80 -18.31 -7.08
N GLY A 26 7.61 -18.50 -6.02
CA GLY A 26 9.06 -18.32 -6.04
C GLY A 26 9.61 -17.08 -5.36
N PHE A 27 8.79 -16.33 -4.58
CA PHE A 27 9.31 -15.29 -3.71
C PHE A 27 9.82 -15.89 -2.38
N ASP A 28 11.03 -15.53 -1.99
CA ASP A 28 11.63 -15.98 -0.74
C ASP A 28 11.08 -15.27 0.50
N TYR A 29 10.51 -14.10 0.29
CA TYR A 29 9.92 -13.26 1.34
C TYR A 29 8.69 -12.54 0.81
N TYR A 30 7.66 -12.48 1.61
CA TYR A 30 6.45 -11.72 1.34
C TYR A 30 5.98 -10.97 2.59
N TYR A 31 5.68 -9.71 2.43
CA TYR A 31 4.94 -8.92 3.40
C TYR A 31 3.95 -8.02 2.67
N GLY A 32 2.68 -8.10 3.02
CA GLY A 32 1.65 -7.32 2.34
C GLY A 32 0.28 -7.54 2.95
N HIS A 33 -0.76 -7.20 2.21
CA HIS A 33 -2.13 -7.54 2.58
C HIS A 33 -2.90 -8.15 1.40
N CYS A 34 -4.09 -8.71 1.67
CA CYS A 34 -4.74 -9.65 0.76
C CYS A 34 -5.55 -9.02 -0.38
N GLY A 35 -5.51 -7.71 -0.57
CA GLY A 35 -6.32 -7.09 -1.60
C GLY A 35 -6.18 -5.58 -1.67
N SER A 36 -7.25 -4.89 -2.06
CA SER A 36 -7.31 -3.44 -2.04
C SER A 36 -7.61 -2.92 -0.62
N LEU A 37 -7.13 -1.71 -0.29
CA LEU A 37 -7.38 -1.09 1.01
C LEU A 37 -8.86 -0.79 1.28
N ASP A 38 -9.70 -0.84 0.27
CA ASP A 38 -11.16 -0.67 0.43
C ASP A 38 -11.91 -2.00 0.57
N MET A 39 -11.21 -3.15 0.59
CA MET A 39 -11.78 -4.50 0.68
C MET A 39 -11.18 -5.29 1.85
N ALA A 40 -12.08 -5.75 2.73
CA ALA A 40 -11.70 -6.62 3.85
C ALA A 40 -11.31 -8.07 3.38
N PRO A 41 -10.55 -8.79 4.18
CA PRO A 41 -10.09 -8.49 5.54
C PRO A 41 -8.87 -7.53 5.56
N TYR A 42 -8.84 -6.63 6.54
CA TYR A 42 -7.76 -5.66 6.73
C TYR A 42 -6.73 -6.24 7.68
N VAL A 43 -5.84 -7.03 7.15
CA VAL A 43 -4.75 -7.70 7.89
C VAL A 43 -3.48 -7.69 7.05
N TYR A 44 -2.33 -7.64 7.73
CA TYR A 44 -1.07 -7.94 7.07
C TYR A 44 -0.82 -9.44 7.07
N VAL A 45 -0.12 -9.88 6.05
CA VAL A 45 0.37 -11.27 5.91
C VAL A 45 1.88 -11.21 5.72
N GLU A 46 2.60 -11.98 6.52
CA GLU A 46 4.04 -12.15 6.38
C GLU A 46 4.35 -13.64 6.20
N ASN A 47 4.99 -13.98 5.08
CA ASN A 47 5.38 -15.37 4.75
C ASN A 47 4.24 -16.38 4.98
N GLY A 48 3.07 -16.07 4.42
CA GLY A 48 1.88 -16.92 4.49
C GLY A 48 1.16 -16.94 5.84
N ARG A 49 1.46 -16.03 6.77
CA ARG A 49 0.74 -15.95 8.05
C ARG A 49 0.25 -14.54 8.32
N VAL A 50 -0.96 -14.44 8.84
CA VAL A 50 -1.50 -13.18 9.34
C VAL A 50 -0.67 -12.71 10.53
N THR A 51 -0.21 -11.45 10.49
CA THR A 51 0.65 -10.87 11.54
C THR A 51 -0.11 -10.65 12.85
N ALA A 52 -1.35 -10.19 12.74
CA ALA A 52 -2.27 -10.05 13.86
C ALA A 52 -3.69 -10.39 13.42
N PRO A 53 -4.34 -11.40 14.01
CA PRO A 53 -5.72 -11.72 13.72
C PRO A 53 -6.66 -10.54 13.96
N PRO A 54 -7.75 -10.39 13.21
CA PRO A 54 -8.73 -9.33 13.41
C PRO A 54 -9.29 -9.34 14.84
N ASN A 55 -9.34 -8.19 15.46
CA ASN A 55 -9.90 -7.99 16.79
C ASN A 55 -11.00 -6.92 16.84
N ARG A 56 -11.25 -6.27 15.70
CA ARG A 56 -12.28 -5.25 15.53
C ARG A 56 -12.84 -5.28 14.11
N VAL A 57 -13.93 -4.57 13.91
CA VAL A 57 -14.50 -4.27 12.58
C VAL A 57 -14.37 -2.77 12.35
N THR A 58 -13.92 -2.37 11.18
CA THR A 58 -13.84 -0.97 10.78
C THR A 58 -14.59 -0.71 9.49
N VAL A 59 -15.00 0.53 9.29
CA VAL A 59 -15.67 1.03 8.10
C VAL A 59 -15.37 2.52 7.95
N ASN A 60 -15.27 2.99 6.73
CA ASN A 60 -15.31 4.42 6.45
C ASN A 60 -16.22 4.67 5.24
N VAL A 61 -17.20 5.54 5.42
CA VAL A 61 -18.20 5.89 4.39
C VAL A 61 -17.90 7.22 3.69
N ASP A 62 -16.82 7.88 4.06
CA ASP A 62 -16.37 9.11 3.40
C ASP A 62 -16.06 8.85 1.91
N TYR A 63 -16.40 9.81 1.06
CA TYR A 63 -16.25 9.66 -0.40
C TYR A 63 -14.81 9.36 -0.83
N LYS A 64 -13.84 10.09 -0.29
CA LYS A 64 -12.41 9.94 -0.63
C LYS A 64 -11.74 8.85 0.20
N GLY A 65 -12.04 8.81 1.49
CA GLY A 65 -11.47 7.85 2.44
C GLY A 65 -12.23 6.53 2.56
N PHE A 66 -13.05 6.18 1.60
CA PHE A 66 -13.97 5.04 1.65
C PHE A 66 -13.27 3.68 1.78
N TRP A 67 -13.72 2.87 2.73
CA TRP A 67 -13.52 1.42 2.74
C TRP A 67 -14.74 0.69 3.30
N ARG A 68 -14.95 -0.52 2.83
CA ARG A 68 -16.08 -1.38 3.23
C ARG A 68 -15.93 -1.84 4.67
N GLU A 69 -17.07 -2.06 5.32
CA GLU A 69 -17.07 -2.69 6.63
C GLU A 69 -16.38 -4.06 6.56
N GLY A 70 -15.49 -4.31 7.53
CA GLY A 70 -14.80 -5.59 7.60
C GLY A 70 -13.85 -5.79 8.77
N PRO A 71 -13.45 -7.06 8.97
CA PRO A 71 -12.53 -7.45 10.02
C PRO A 71 -11.17 -6.78 9.84
N THR A 72 -10.65 -6.23 10.94
CA THR A 72 -9.41 -5.43 10.94
C THR A 72 -8.48 -5.92 12.03
N GLY A 73 -7.25 -6.20 11.66
CA GLY A 73 -6.17 -6.61 12.58
C GLY A 73 -5.77 -5.51 13.56
N LEU A 74 -5.20 -5.91 14.69
CA LEU A 74 -4.76 -4.99 15.72
C LEU A 74 -3.69 -4.02 15.21
N ASP A 75 -2.80 -4.50 14.36
CA ASP A 75 -1.67 -3.80 13.78
C ASP A 75 -2.00 -3.06 12.47
N PHE A 76 -3.24 -3.18 11.96
CA PHE A 76 -3.64 -2.60 10.68
C PHE A 76 -4.29 -1.22 10.89
N ASP A 77 -3.66 -0.21 10.32
CA ASP A 77 -4.21 1.16 10.21
C ASP A 77 -4.14 1.59 8.75
N HIS A 78 -5.29 1.88 8.14
CA HIS A 78 -5.40 2.27 6.73
C HIS A 78 -4.48 3.44 6.34
N VAL A 79 -4.32 4.43 7.23
CA VAL A 79 -3.45 5.59 7.00
C VAL A 79 -1.98 5.19 6.97
N GLN A 80 -1.61 4.15 7.73
CA GLN A 80 -0.24 3.71 7.91
C GLN A 80 0.19 2.58 6.96
N VAL A 81 -0.68 2.08 6.07
CA VAL A 81 -0.32 0.94 5.21
C VAL A 81 0.81 1.28 4.25
N THR A 82 0.72 2.41 3.52
CA THR A 82 1.79 2.82 2.60
C THR A 82 3.10 3.10 3.31
N PRO A 83 3.14 3.90 4.41
CA PRO A 83 4.35 4.03 5.22
C PRO A 83 4.92 2.69 5.68
N ASN A 84 4.08 1.80 6.19
CA ASN A 84 4.50 0.48 6.67
C ASN A 84 5.17 -0.36 5.57
N PHE A 85 4.61 -0.37 4.36
CA PHE A 85 5.20 -1.10 3.23
C PHE A 85 6.55 -0.53 2.82
N VAL A 86 6.67 0.79 2.78
CA VAL A 86 7.92 1.47 2.42
C VAL A 86 9.00 1.25 3.48
N ASP A 87 8.65 1.37 4.76
CA ASP A 87 9.57 1.08 5.86
C ASP A 87 10.07 -0.36 5.80
N ARG A 88 9.18 -1.31 5.51
CA ARG A 88 9.53 -2.73 5.34
C ARG A 88 10.44 -2.95 4.13
N ALA A 89 10.16 -2.28 3.02
CA ALA A 89 10.99 -2.33 1.81
C ALA A 89 12.40 -1.75 2.07
N CYS A 90 12.49 -0.59 2.71
CA CYS A 90 13.77 0.02 3.08
C CYS A 90 14.58 -0.90 3.99
N LYS A 91 13.96 -1.48 5.00
CA LYS A 91 14.61 -2.45 5.89
C LYS A 91 15.10 -3.68 5.11
N TYR A 92 14.30 -4.21 4.19
CA TYR A 92 14.69 -5.32 3.34
C TYR A 92 15.92 -4.97 2.48
N ILE A 93 15.95 -3.77 1.89
CA ILE A 93 17.11 -3.27 1.14
C ILE A 93 18.34 -3.18 2.04
N ASP A 94 18.21 -2.62 3.26
CA ASP A 94 19.30 -2.51 4.22
C ASP A 94 19.89 -3.89 4.57
N GLU A 95 19.03 -4.87 4.84
CA GLU A 95 19.45 -6.23 5.20
C GLU A 95 20.09 -6.97 4.01
N ARG A 96 19.49 -6.90 2.83
CA ARG A 96 19.97 -7.64 1.65
C ARG A 96 21.23 -7.06 1.05
N SER A 97 21.38 -5.76 1.06
CA SER A 97 22.62 -5.11 0.59
C SER A 97 23.86 -5.58 1.35
N GLN A 98 23.71 -5.94 2.62
CA GLN A 98 24.81 -6.47 3.44
C GLN A 98 25.26 -7.89 3.05
N THR A 99 24.41 -8.64 2.36
CA THR A 99 24.73 -10.02 1.97
C THR A 99 25.60 -10.14 0.72
N GLY A 100 25.68 -9.07 -0.08
CA GLY A 100 26.32 -9.10 -1.39
C GLY A 100 25.59 -9.95 -2.44
N GLN A 101 24.42 -10.48 -2.11
CA GLN A 101 23.59 -11.25 -3.03
C GLN A 101 22.66 -10.32 -3.81
N PRO A 102 22.46 -10.52 -5.11
CA PRO A 102 21.45 -9.78 -5.86
C PRO A 102 20.05 -10.09 -5.32
N PHE A 103 19.16 -9.11 -5.37
CA PHE A 103 17.75 -9.28 -4.99
C PHE A 103 16.82 -8.66 -6.03
N PHE A 104 15.61 -9.17 -6.08
CA PHE A 104 14.48 -8.60 -6.80
C PHE A 104 13.42 -8.17 -5.77
N LEU A 105 13.09 -6.89 -5.75
CA LEU A 105 12.05 -6.33 -4.90
C LEU A 105 10.87 -5.86 -5.74
N TYR A 106 9.69 -6.44 -5.53
CA TYR A 106 8.44 -5.98 -6.09
C TYR A 106 7.63 -5.28 -5.00
N LEU A 107 7.41 -3.97 -5.16
CA LEU A 107 6.75 -3.11 -4.18
C LEU A 107 5.50 -2.46 -4.78
N PRO A 108 4.38 -3.19 -4.90
CA PRO A 108 3.13 -2.62 -5.37
C PRO A 108 2.48 -1.82 -4.24
N LEU A 109 2.58 -0.48 -4.31
CA LEU A 109 1.94 0.39 -3.34
C LEU A 109 0.43 0.46 -3.59
N PRO A 110 -0.41 0.42 -2.54
CA PRO A 110 -1.86 0.59 -2.68
C PRO A 110 -2.27 2.03 -2.99
N SER A 111 -1.36 2.96 -2.81
CA SER A 111 -1.55 4.40 -3.05
C SER A 111 -1.17 4.79 -4.47
N PRO A 112 -1.83 5.78 -5.07
CA PRO A 112 -2.85 6.68 -4.51
C PRO A 112 -4.30 6.22 -4.76
N HIS A 113 -4.57 4.91 -4.87
CA HIS A 113 -5.93 4.36 -4.96
C HIS A 113 -6.75 4.68 -3.68
N THR A 114 -8.07 4.62 -3.79
CA THR A 114 -9.01 4.70 -2.65
C THR A 114 -8.76 3.55 -1.65
N PRO A 115 -8.79 3.82 -0.35
CA PRO A 115 -9.05 5.09 0.33
C PRO A 115 -7.90 6.11 0.17
N ILE A 116 -8.27 7.35 -0.16
CA ILE A 116 -7.33 8.46 -0.30
C ILE A 116 -7.07 9.02 1.11
N LEU A 117 -5.94 8.68 1.69
CA LEU A 117 -5.60 8.93 3.09
C LEU A 117 -4.18 9.51 3.22
N PRO A 118 -3.95 10.74 2.77
CA PRO A 118 -2.64 11.37 2.96
C PRO A 118 -2.33 11.54 4.44
N LEU A 119 -1.08 11.33 4.82
CA LEU A 119 -0.58 11.67 6.15
C LEU A 119 -0.74 13.18 6.40
N GLU A 120 -1.01 13.56 7.64
CA GLU A 120 -1.25 14.94 8.06
C GLU A 120 -0.18 15.92 7.52
N ARG A 121 1.09 15.52 7.52
CA ARG A 121 2.19 16.34 7.02
C ARG A 121 2.12 16.69 5.53
N PHE A 122 1.33 15.97 4.73
CA PHE A 122 1.12 16.23 3.30
C PHE A 122 -0.16 16.99 3.02
N MET A 123 -1.10 17.04 3.97
CA MET A 123 -2.40 17.69 3.78
C MET A 123 -2.23 19.16 3.43
N GLY A 124 -2.88 19.59 2.34
CA GLY A 124 -2.82 20.97 1.83
C GLY A 124 -1.50 21.37 1.20
N LYS A 125 -0.59 20.43 0.91
CA LYS A 125 0.73 20.75 0.35
C LYS A 125 0.77 20.74 -1.17
N SER A 126 -0.11 20.01 -1.83
CA SER A 126 -0.15 19.92 -3.28
C SER A 126 -0.71 21.17 -3.97
N ASN A 127 -1.38 22.04 -3.25
CA ASN A 127 -2.19 23.14 -3.80
C ASN A 127 -3.30 22.66 -4.77
N THR A 128 -3.69 21.39 -4.68
CA THR A 128 -4.79 20.82 -5.46
C THR A 128 -5.90 20.32 -4.53
N ASN A 129 -5.93 19.04 -4.24
CA ASN A 129 -6.88 18.44 -3.31
C ASN A 129 -6.24 17.25 -2.56
N PHE A 130 -7.01 16.52 -1.75
CA PHE A 130 -6.53 15.37 -0.99
C PHE A 130 -5.83 14.30 -1.84
N TYR A 131 -6.28 14.09 -3.08
CA TYR A 131 -5.62 13.17 -4.00
C TYR A 131 -4.24 13.65 -4.39
N GLY A 132 -4.08 14.94 -4.72
CA GLY A 132 -2.76 15.52 -5.02
C GLY A 132 -1.80 15.45 -3.83
N ASP A 133 -2.31 15.69 -2.61
CA ASP A 133 -1.53 15.51 -1.39
C ASP A 133 -1.06 14.06 -1.23
N PHE A 134 -1.93 13.10 -1.56
CA PHE A 134 -1.60 11.67 -1.48
C PHE A 134 -0.60 11.25 -2.56
N VAL A 135 -0.67 11.83 -3.76
CA VAL A 135 0.34 11.63 -4.82
C VAL A 135 1.70 12.16 -4.37
N GLN A 136 1.76 13.35 -3.74
CA GLN A 136 3.01 13.88 -3.17
C GLN A 136 3.59 12.96 -2.09
N GLN A 137 2.73 12.34 -1.28
CA GLN A 137 3.18 11.34 -0.32
C GLN A 137 3.78 10.11 -1.00
N VAL A 138 3.18 9.62 -2.10
CA VAL A 138 3.74 8.49 -2.86
C VAL A 138 5.11 8.84 -3.42
N ASP A 139 5.26 10.02 -4.03
CA ASP A 139 6.54 10.51 -4.54
C ASP A 139 7.61 10.57 -3.45
N TRP A 140 7.26 11.12 -2.28
CA TRP A 140 8.16 11.13 -1.12
C TRP A 140 8.57 9.72 -0.66
N HIS A 141 7.64 8.76 -0.66
CA HIS A 141 7.93 7.37 -0.31
C HIS A 141 8.85 6.69 -1.33
N VAL A 142 8.67 6.97 -2.62
CA VAL A 142 9.61 6.52 -3.67
C VAL A 142 11.00 7.07 -3.40
N GLY A 143 11.12 8.34 -3.01
CA GLY A 143 12.38 8.95 -2.59
C GLY A 143 13.06 8.18 -1.44
N GLN A 144 12.29 7.74 -0.43
CA GLN A 144 12.83 6.95 0.68
C GLN A 144 13.43 5.62 0.23
N VAL A 145 12.79 4.94 -0.74
CA VAL A 145 13.32 3.71 -1.31
C VAL A 145 14.63 3.98 -2.07
N MET A 146 14.69 5.06 -2.85
CA MET A 146 15.91 5.47 -3.55
C MET A 146 17.04 5.81 -2.56
N GLU A 147 16.75 6.57 -1.51
CA GLU A 147 17.69 6.87 -0.43
C GLU A 147 18.19 5.60 0.27
N ALA A 148 17.36 4.56 0.38
CA ALA A 148 17.78 3.27 0.92
C ALA A 148 18.83 2.58 0.02
N LEU A 149 18.67 2.66 -1.29
CA LEU A 149 19.67 2.14 -2.24
C LEU A 149 20.98 2.94 -2.19
N GLU A 150 20.89 4.26 -2.12
CA GLU A 150 22.04 5.17 -2.05
C GLU A 150 22.88 4.94 -0.78
N ARG A 151 22.22 4.95 0.41
CA ARG A 151 22.95 4.76 1.69
C ARG A 151 23.61 3.40 1.82
N ASN A 152 23.13 2.41 1.07
CA ASN A 152 23.73 1.07 1.03
C ASN A 152 24.79 0.92 -0.09
N GLY A 153 25.00 1.95 -0.91
CA GLY A 153 25.98 1.94 -1.99
C GLY A 153 25.68 1.00 -3.14
N VAL A 154 24.39 0.66 -3.34
CA VAL A 154 23.95 -0.29 -4.37
C VAL A 154 23.19 0.38 -5.52
N VAL A 155 22.96 1.70 -5.48
CA VAL A 155 22.16 2.43 -6.47
C VAL A 155 22.71 2.30 -7.88
N ASP A 156 24.04 2.39 -8.08
CA ASP A 156 24.68 2.30 -9.39
C ASP A 156 24.59 0.88 -10.01
N ASN A 157 24.29 -0.13 -9.21
CA ASN A 157 24.11 -1.52 -9.64
C ASN A 157 22.66 -1.99 -9.50
N THR A 158 21.70 -1.06 -9.45
CA THR A 158 20.27 -1.35 -9.31
C THR A 158 19.50 -0.79 -10.50
N LEU A 159 18.73 -1.64 -11.17
CA LEU A 159 17.71 -1.18 -12.10
C LEU A 159 16.45 -0.83 -11.29
N PHE A 160 16.18 0.46 -11.16
CA PHE A 160 14.97 0.97 -10.51
C PHE A 160 13.89 1.26 -11.56
N ILE A 161 12.71 0.65 -11.39
CA ILE A 161 11.56 0.85 -12.29
C ILE A 161 10.39 1.39 -11.48
N PHE A 162 9.89 2.57 -11.85
CA PHE A 162 8.67 3.13 -11.31
C PHE A 162 7.61 3.18 -12.41
N ALA A 163 6.41 2.67 -12.11
CA ALA A 163 5.29 2.65 -13.04
C ALA A 163 3.97 2.79 -12.31
N SER A 164 2.97 3.35 -12.99
CA SER A 164 1.57 3.24 -12.59
C SER A 164 0.92 2.12 -13.40
N ASP A 165 0.03 1.38 -12.77
CA ASP A 165 -0.75 0.31 -13.40
C ASP A 165 -1.84 0.86 -14.34
N ASN A 166 -2.41 2.01 -14.00
CA ASN A 166 -3.46 2.69 -14.76
C ASN A 166 -3.52 4.20 -14.46
N GLY A 167 -4.45 4.88 -15.11
CA GLY A 167 -4.71 6.30 -14.89
C GLY A 167 -5.49 6.57 -13.60
N CYS A 168 -5.64 7.85 -13.32
CA CYS A 168 -6.31 8.37 -12.12
C CYS A 168 -7.79 7.95 -12.05
N SER A 169 -8.20 7.47 -10.87
CA SER A 169 -9.60 7.13 -10.57
C SER A 169 -10.50 8.37 -10.48
N PRO A 170 -11.78 8.29 -10.87
CA PRO A 170 -12.77 9.36 -10.60
C PRO A 170 -12.89 9.74 -9.12
N ARG A 171 -12.51 8.88 -8.19
CA ARG A 171 -12.47 9.18 -6.74
C ARG A 171 -11.46 10.28 -6.39
N ALA A 172 -10.52 10.58 -7.28
CA ALA A 172 -9.62 11.72 -7.15
C ALA A 172 -10.34 13.08 -7.22
N ASP A 173 -11.61 13.09 -7.62
CA ASP A 173 -12.46 14.27 -7.80
C ASP A 173 -11.93 15.19 -8.91
N PHE A 174 -12.23 14.81 -10.14
CA PHE A 174 -11.80 15.57 -11.33
C PHE A 174 -12.37 16.99 -11.38
N GLU A 175 -13.54 17.24 -10.76
CA GLU A 175 -14.11 18.58 -10.69
C GLU A 175 -13.24 19.50 -9.82
N GLU A 176 -12.87 19.06 -8.61
CA GLU A 176 -11.92 19.79 -7.75
C GLU A 176 -10.58 20.02 -8.44
N LEU A 177 -10.02 18.99 -9.08
CA LEU A 177 -8.74 19.10 -9.76
C LEU A 177 -8.77 20.08 -10.93
N ASN A 178 -9.82 20.01 -11.76
CA ASN A 178 -10.00 20.92 -12.88
C ASN A 178 -10.23 22.37 -12.43
N ALA A 179 -10.92 22.60 -11.30
CA ALA A 179 -11.14 23.94 -10.74
C ALA A 179 -9.83 24.68 -10.42
N VAL A 180 -8.75 23.94 -10.10
CA VAL A 180 -7.41 24.49 -9.87
C VAL A 180 -6.48 24.32 -11.08
N GLY A 181 -7.02 23.97 -12.24
CA GLY A 181 -6.26 23.81 -13.49
C GLY A 181 -5.40 22.56 -13.55
N HIS A 182 -5.56 21.60 -12.63
CA HIS A 182 -4.79 20.35 -12.61
C HIS A 182 -5.49 19.26 -13.45
N LYS A 183 -4.71 18.64 -14.32
CA LYS A 183 -5.16 17.49 -15.15
C LYS A 183 -4.33 16.27 -14.78
N PRO A 184 -4.86 15.32 -13.99
CA PRO A 184 -4.07 14.20 -13.47
C PRO A 184 -3.53 13.25 -14.56
N GLY A 185 -4.19 13.18 -15.73
CA GLY A 185 -3.69 12.45 -16.89
C GLY A 185 -2.70 13.23 -17.76
N GLY A 186 -2.40 14.50 -17.45
CA GLY A 186 -1.54 15.35 -18.25
C GLY A 186 -2.08 15.52 -19.68
N ILE A 187 -1.28 15.12 -20.66
CA ILE A 187 -1.64 15.14 -22.10
C ILE A 187 -2.44 13.89 -22.52
N PHE A 188 -2.46 12.87 -21.71
CA PHE A 188 -3.22 11.65 -21.97
C PHE A 188 -4.71 11.83 -21.64
N ARG A 189 -5.58 11.14 -22.38
CA ARG A 189 -7.03 11.21 -22.24
C ARG A 189 -7.60 9.87 -21.79
#